data_5bac23a730640d1dd2263862b8489cd8
#
_entry.id   5bac23a730640d1dd2263862b8489cd8
#
_cell.length_a   1.000
_cell.length_b   1.000
_cell.length_c   1.000
_cell.angle_alpha   90.00
_cell.angle_beta   90.00
_cell.angle_gamma   90.00
#
_symmetry.space_group_name_H-M   'P 1'
#
loop_
_entity.id
_entity.type
_entity.pdbx_description
1 polymer ?
#
loop_
_entity_poly.entity_id
_entity_poly.type
_entity_poly.pdbx_seq_one_letter_code
_entity_poly.pdbx_strand_id
1 'polypeptide(L)'
;MHADLERVINLQQLDTKVTQARKTLAEAPEREKAFDERLTSAKGRVADAKAKLAASQEARRAIEKEVAVHQGRLSKYRDQAMAVKTNQEYHAIQHEIAHAQGEIKKYEDQILERMVEADDLTATIKSAEAALAAEQKTIEAERKRLQTEDAETQKSLDALGSERAKIIDGLDKRVLAIYDTAYARRQGIAVAEAKDGICTICHVRLRPQVFNDVRRNDAIVQCDSCQRILYFVPVTATQAS
;
A
#
# COMPACT_ATOMS: atom_id res chain seq x y z
N MET A 1 -43.48 -0.21 21.58
CA MET A 1 -42.77 -1.02 20.58
C MET A 1 -42.77 -2.48 21.04
N HIS A 2 -43.02 -3.41 20.11
CA HIS A 2 -42.92 -4.85 20.41
C HIS A 2 -41.52 -5.20 20.90
N ALA A 3 -41.40 -5.97 21.97
CA ALA A 3 -40.09 -6.26 22.59
C ALA A 3 -39.11 -6.95 21.60
N ASP A 4 -39.59 -7.88 20.77
CA ASP A 4 -38.73 -8.53 19.79
C ASP A 4 -38.38 -7.63 18.61
N LEU A 5 -39.23 -6.63 18.27
CA LEU A 5 -38.86 -5.64 17.26
C LEU A 5 -37.68 -4.78 17.71
N GLU A 6 -37.71 -4.34 18.96
CA GLU A 6 -36.58 -3.61 19.55
C GLU A 6 -35.29 -4.44 19.57
N ARG A 7 -35.42 -5.73 19.95
CA ARG A 7 -34.28 -6.66 19.96
C ARG A 7 -33.69 -6.88 18.58
N VAL A 8 -34.49 -7.06 17.52
CA VAL A 8 -33.95 -7.25 16.17
C VAL A 8 -33.34 -5.96 15.60
N ILE A 9 -33.81 -4.77 15.98
CA ILE A 9 -33.20 -3.50 15.63
C ILE A 9 -31.80 -3.42 16.27
N ASN A 10 -31.71 -3.74 17.58
CA ASN A 10 -30.44 -3.76 18.30
C ASN A 10 -29.49 -4.83 17.74
N LEU A 11 -30.03 -6.02 17.40
CA LEU A 11 -29.28 -7.11 16.77
C LEU A 11 -28.68 -6.66 15.43
N GLN A 12 -29.47 -5.96 14.60
CA GLN A 12 -28.98 -5.39 13.33
C GLN A 12 -27.86 -4.39 13.53
N GLN A 13 -27.95 -3.52 14.53
CA GLN A 13 -26.90 -2.55 14.84
C GLN A 13 -25.60 -3.26 15.27
N LEU A 14 -25.71 -4.29 16.10
CA LEU A 14 -24.57 -5.12 16.50
C LEU A 14 -23.95 -5.85 15.30
N ASP A 15 -24.77 -6.54 14.51
CA ASP A 15 -24.29 -7.29 13.34
C ASP A 15 -23.64 -6.38 12.29
N THR A 16 -24.10 -5.14 12.16
CA THR A 16 -23.46 -4.14 11.32
C THR A 16 -22.07 -3.77 11.85
N LYS A 17 -21.94 -3.54 13.18
CA LYS A 17 -20.64 -3.27 13.81
C LYS A 17 -19.71 -4.46 13.69
N VAL A 18 -20.19 -5.67 13.92
CA VAL A 18 -19.42 -6.92 13.75
C VAL A 18 -18.91 -7.08 12.32
N THR A 19 -19.77 -6.83 11.34
CA THR A 19 -19.40 -6.92 9.92
C THR A 19 -18.34 -5.89 9.57
N GLN A 20 -18.46 -4.66 10.04
CA GLN A 20 -17.46 -3.62 9.82
C GLN A 20 -16.13 -3.95 10.49
N ALA A 21 -16.14 -4.40 11.74
CA ALA A 21 -14.94 -4.79 12.46
C ALA A 21 -14.22 -5.97 11.80
N ARG A 22 -14.97 -6.98 11.35
CA ARG A 22 -14.40 -8.11 10.58
C ARG A 22 -13.78 -7.67 9.27
N LYS A 23 -14.42 -6.73 8.56
CA LYS A 23 -13.88 -6.16 7.32
C LYS A 23 -12.56 -5.43 7.59
N THR A 24 -12.49 -4.61 8.63
CA THR A 24 -11.26 -3.92 9.03
C THR A 24 -10.12 -4.90 9.31
N LEU A 25 -10.37 -5.98 10.05
CA LEU A 25 -9.36 -7.02 10.31
C LEU A 25 -8.97 -7.80 9.05
N ALA A 26 -9.92 -8.05 8.14
CA ALA A 26 -9.63 -8.72 6.87
C ALA A 26 -8.75 -7.89 5.92
N GLU A 27 -8.73 -6.56 6.09
CA GLU A 27 -7.86 -5.63 5.34
C GLU A 27 -6.43 -5.53 5.91
N ALA A 28 -6.17 -6.03 7.13
CA ALA A 28 -4.87 -5.97 7.78
C ALA A 28 -3.74 -6.62 6.96
N PRO A 29 -3.90 -7.81 6.33
CA PRO A 29 -2.88 -8.43 5.51
C PRO A 29 -2.48 -7.59 4.28
N GLU A 30 -3.43 -6.90 3.66
CA GLU A 30 -3.15 -6.02 2.51
C GLU A 30 -2.35 -4.79 2.94
N ARG A 31 -2.63 -4.25 4.13
CA ARG A 31 -1.84 -3.15 4.72
C ARG A 31 -0.41 -3.59 5.04
N GLU A 32 -0.22 -4.80 5.60
CA GLU A 32 1.11 -5.37 5.83
C GLU A 32 1.88 -5.57 4.52
N LYS A 33 1.22 -6.09 3.50
CA LYS A 33 1.82 -6.25 2.16
C LYS A 33 2.27 -4.91 1.57
N ALA A 34 1.48 -3.86 1.73
CA ALA A 34 1.86 -2.52 1.28
C ALA A 34 3.13 -2.00 1.99
N PHE A 35 3.31 -2.30 3.29
CA PHE A 35 4.54 -1.99 4.01
C PHE A 35 5.75 -2.74 3.45
N ASP A 36 5.60 -4.03 3.15
CA ASP A 36 6.67 -4.84 2.56
C ASP A 36 7.06 -4.35 1.15
N GLU A 37 6.09 -3.94 0.35
CA GLU A 37 6.33 -3.36 -0.97
C GLU A 37 7.09 -2.03 -0.88
N ARG A 38 6.75 -1.15 0.06
CA ARG A 38 7.47 0.10 0.32
C ARG A 38 8.91 -0.16 0.73
N LEU A 39 9.15 -1.11 1.63
CA LEU A 39 10.51 -1.51 2.06
C LEU A 39 11.31 -2.11 0.91
N THR A 40 10.71 -2.97 0.12
CA THR A 40 11.34 -3.61 -1.04
C THR A 40 11.75 -2.56 -2.07
N SER A 41 10.89 -1.60 -2.37
CA SER A 41 11.19 -0.49 -3.26
C SER A 41 12.34 0.38 -2.75
N ALA A 42 12.35 0.72 -1.45
CA ALA A 42 13.42 1.50 -0.86
C ALA A 42 14.77 0.77 -0.85
N LYS A 43 14.78 -0.54 -0.56
CA LYS A 43 15.96 -1.40 -0.66
C LYS A 43 16.47 -1.51 -2.10
N GLY A 44 15.55 -1.62 -3.06
CA GLY A 44 15.87 -1.65 -4.50
C GLY A 44 16.63 -0.41 -4.93
N ARG A 45 16.17 0.78 -4.53
CA ARG A 45 16.89 2.04 -4.86
C ARG A 45 18.32 2.07 -4.35
N VAL A 46 18.58 1.56 -3.14
CA VAL A 46 19.93 1.46 -2.60
C VAL A 46 20.75 0.46 -3.39
N ALA A 47 20.20 -0.71 -3.70
CA ALA A 47 20.88 -1.74 -4.47
C ALA A 47 21.24 -1.26 -5.88
N ASP A 48 20.33 -0.59 -6.57
CA ASP A 48 20.55 -0.02 -7.91
C ASP A 48 21.65 1.04 -7.90
N ALA A 49 21.65 1.94 -6.90
CA ALA A 49 22.69 2.94 -6.77
C ALA A 49 24.08 2.31 -6.52
N LYS A 50 24.15 1.29 -5.67
CA LYS A 50 25.38 0.52 -5.43
C LYS A 50 25.87 -0.23 -6.66
N ALA A 51 24.96 -0.84 -7.42
CA ALA A 51 25.28 -1.51 -8.67
C ALA A 51 25.85 -0.54 -9.72
N LYS A 52 25.26 0.68 -9.84
CA LYS A 52 25.78 1.72 -10.72
C LYS A 52 27.19 2.15 -10.32
N LEU A 53 27.46 2.36 -9.03
CA LEU A 53 28.80 2.70 -8.54
C LEU A 53 29.80 1.60 -8.87
N ALA A 54 29.46 0.34 -8.64
CA ALA A 54 30.32 -0.78 -8.96
C ALA A 54 30.65 -0.85 -10.46
N ALA A 55 29.65 -0.67 -11.33
CA ALA A 55 29.84 -0.63 -12.77
C ALA A 55 30.73 0.56 -13.22
N SER A 56 30.55 1.75 -12.65
CA SER A 56 31.40 2.91 -12.94
C SER A 56 32.85 2.67 -12.50
N GLN A 57 33.06 2.06 -11.34
CA GLN A 57 34.41 1.70 -10.86
C GLN A 57 35.07 0.63 -11.75
N GLU A 58 34.32 -0.35 -12.23
CA GLU A 58 34.83 -1.36 -13.15
C GLU A 58 35.20 -0.74 -14.50
N ALA A 59 34.35 0.13 -15.05
CA ALA A 59 34.66 0.86 -16.27
C ALA A 59 35.92 1.72 -16.11
N ARG A 60 36.10 2.42 -14.99
CA ARG A 60 37.32 3.17 -14.69
C ARG A 60 38.55 2.26 -14.71
N ARG A 61 38.49 1.11 -14.04
CA ARG A 61 39.60 0.16 -14.02
C ARG A 61 39.97 -0.38 -15.44
N ALA A 62 38.99 -0.54 -16.32
CA ALA A 62 39.21 -0.91 -17.70
C ALA A 62 39.98 0.21 -18.45
N ILE A 63 39.59 1.47 -18.27
CA ILE A 63 40.26 2.63 -18.87
C ILE A 63 41.70 2.77 -18.32
N GLU A 64 41.90 2.60 -17.01
CA GLU A 64 43.24 2.62 -16.38
C GLU A 64 44.20 1.59 -17.01
N LYS A 65 43.69 0.40 -17.40
CA LYS A 65 44.47 -0.61 -18.12
C LYS A 65 44.87 -0.13 -19.53
N GLU A 66 43.96 0.54 -20.26
CA GLU A 66 44.26 1.11 -21.56
C GLU A 66 45.33 2.22 -21.45
N VAL A 67 45.23 3.08 -20.44
CA VAL A 67 46.31 4.05 -20.15
C VAL A 67 47.64 3.37 -19.96
N ALA A 68 47.71 2.32 -19.17
CA ALA A 68 48.97 1.55 -18.94
C ALA A 68 49.53 0.93 -20.26
N VAL A 69 48.66 0.43 -21.14
CA VAL A 69 49.08 -0.08 -22.46
C VAL A 69 49.69 1.04 -23.32
N HIS A 70 49.00 2.21 -23.40
CA HIS A 70 49.51 3.34 -24.19
C HIS A 70 50.76 3.95 -23.59
N GLN A 71 50.92 4.01 -22.28
CA GLN A 71 52.15 4.41 -21.60
C GLN A 71 53.33 3.46 -21.94
N GLY A 72 53.08 2.15 -21.95
CA GLY A 72 54.07 1.16 -22.37
C GLY A 72 54.48 1.32 -23.85
N ARG A 73 53.52 1.64 -24.76
CA ARG A 73 53.83 1.96 -26.17
C ARG A 73 54.63 3.26 -26.27
N LEU A 74 54.25 4.29 -25.56
CA LEU A 74 54.93 5.57 -25.53
C LEU A 74 56.39 5.42 -25.08
N SER A 75 56.68 4.60 -24.03
CA SER A 75 58.03 4.31 -23.60
C SER A 75 58.87 3.65 -24.73
N LYS A 76 58.29 2.62 -25.39
CA LYS A 76 58.96 1.97 -26.54
C LYS A 76 59.25 2.90 -27.69
N TYR A 77 58.32 3.78 -28.06
CA TYR A 77 58.54 4.78 -29.13
C TYR A 77 59.61 5.80 -28.76
N ARG A 78 59.75 6.21 -27.50
CA ARG A 78 60.79 7.07 -27.00
C ARG A 78 62.16 6.40 -27.12
N ASP A 79 62.27 5.11 -26.74
CA ASP A 79 63.48 4.34 -26.86
C ASP A 79 63.88 4.19 -28.34
N GLN A 80 62.92 3.91 -29.22
CA GLN A 80 63.11 3.84 -30.67
C GLN A 80 63.61 5.17 -31.26
N ALA A 81 63.03 6.30 -30.82
CA ALA A 81 63.44 7.63 -31.28
C ALA A 81 64.89 7.94 -30.98
N MET A 82 65.47 7.37 -29.92
CA MET A 82 66.91 7.50 -29.60
C MET A 82 67.81 6.61 -30.46
N ALA A 83 67.25 5.56 -31.08
CA ALA A 83 68.04 4.57 -31.83
C ALA A 83 68.06 4.79 -33.35
N VAL A 84 67.11 5.59 -33.92
CA VAL A 84 66.97 5.83 -35.36
C VAL A 84 68.09 6.72 -35.88
N LYS A 85 68.46 6.49 -37.15
CA LYS A 85 69.58 7.18 -37.79
C LYS A 85 69.18 8.10 -38.92
N THR A 86 67.92 8.03 -39.38
CA THR A 86 67.44 8.86 -40.49
C THR A 86 66.38 9.85 -39.99
N ASN A 87 66.37 11.07 -40.60
CA ASN A 87 65.35 12.09 -40.28
C ASN A 87 63.91 11.62 -40.60
N GLN A 88 63.74 10.77 -41.63
CA GLN A 88 62.43 10.26 -42.00
C GLN A 88 61.85 9.33 -40.97
N GLU A 89 62.64 8.38 -40.44
CA GLU A 89 62.26 7.48 -39.37
C GLU A 89 61.98 8.27 -38.09
N TYR A 90 62.80 9.28 -37.76
CA TYR A 90 62.61 10.12 -36.60
C TYR A 90 61.26 10.85 -36.64
N HIS A 91 60.90 11.45 -37.80
CA HIS A 91 59.60 12.11 -37.96
C HIS A 91 58.43 11.12 -37.79
N ALA A 92 58.54 9.91 -38.38
CA ALA A 92 57.51 8.90 -38.23
C ALA A 92 57.27 8.53 -36.74
N ILE A 93 58.36 8.27 -36.00
CA ILE A 93 58.28 7.95 -34.56
C ILE A 93 57.74 9.15 -33.75
N GLN A 94 58.06 10.39 -34.08
CA GLN A 94 57.47 11.57 -33.43
C GLN A 94 55.97 11.64 -33.62
N HIS A 95 55.44 11.25 -34.78
CA HIS A 95 53.98 11.13 -34.97
C HIS A 95 53.35 10.06 -34.07
N GLU A 96 53.98 8.90 -33.96
CA GLU A 96 53.50 7.82 -33.04
C GLU A 96 53.55 8.24 -31.56
N ILE A 97 54.59 8.98 -31.15
CA ILE A 97 54.70 9.55 -29.83
C ILE A 97 53.56 10.52 -29.56
N ALA A 98 53.30 11.46 -30.50
CA ALA A 98 52.24 12.46 -30.35
C ALA A 98 50.87 11.78 -30.32
N HIS A 99 50.63 10.78 -31.16
CA HIS A 99 49.38 9.99 -31.14
C HIS A 99 49.18 9.28 -29.81
N ALA A 100 50.22 8.54 -29.32
CA ALA A 100 50.16 7.84 -28.03
C ALA A 100 49.88 8.79 -26.86
N GLN A 101 50.51 9.97 -26.86
CA GLN A 101 50.26 11.01 -25.84
C GLN A 101 48.81 11.55 -25.90
N GLY A 102 48.28 11.72 -27.12
CA GLY A 102 46.90 12.15 -27.33
C GLY A 102 45.89 11.12 -26.79
N GLU A 103 46.12 9.85 -27.06
CA GLU A 103 45.26 8.76 -26.52
C GLU A 103 45.34 8.66 -24.99
N ILE A 104 46.55 8.77 -24.40
CA ILE A 104 46.71 8.81 -22.95
C ILE A 104 45.88 9.93 -22.33
N LYS A 105 46.02 11.16 -22.86
CA LYS A 105 45.26 12.31 -22.35
C LYS A 105 43.75 12.08 -22.45
N LYS A 106 43.26 11.56 -23.56
CA LYS A 106 41.84 11.23 -23.76
C LYS A 106 41.33 10.22 -22.73
N TYR A 107 42.11 9.18 -22.42
CA TYR A 107 41.75 8.20 -21.40
C TYR A 107 41.83 8.79 -19.98
N GLU A 108 42.83 9.65 -19.71
CA GLU A 108 42.91 10.36 -18.42
C GLU A 108 41.68 11.28 -18.20
N ASP A 109 41.21 11.99 -19.21
CA ASP A 109 39.99 12.77 -19.15
C ASP A 109 38.78 11.89 -18.84
N GLN A 110 38.67 10.72 -19.46
CA GLN A 110 37.59 9.77 -19.16
C GLN A 110 37.67 9.21 -17.73
N ILE A 111 38.87 8.98 -17.18
CA ILE A 111 39.04 8.59 -15.78
C ILE A 111 38.52 9.66 -14.86
N LEU A 112 38.83 10.93 -15.13
CA LEU A 112 38.33 12.05 -14.32
C LEU A 112 36.79 12.13 -14.37
N GLU A 113 36.18 11.95 -15.54
CA GLU A 113 34.71 11.88 -15.67
C GLU A 113 34.11 10.76 -14.82
N ARG A 114 34.71 9.55 -14.84
CA ARG A 114 34.28 8.42 -14.00
C ARG A 114 34.47 8.66 -12.52
N MET A 115 35.48 9.43 -12.12
CA MET A 115 35.68 9.80 -10.72
C MET A 115 34.59 10.75 -10.23
N VAL A 116 34.25 11.76 -11.01
CA VAL A 116 33.13 12.68 -10.68
C VAL A 116 31.81 11.91 -10.59
N GLU A 117 31.53 11.03 -11.57
CA GLU A 117 30.34 10.18 -11.53
C GLU A 117 30.30 9.28 -10.27
N ALA A 118 31.45 8.74 -9.85
CA ALA A 118 31.54 7.89 -8.65
C ALA A 118 31.26 8.69 -7.37
N ASP A 119 31.69 9.95 -7.29
CA ASP A 119 31.39 10.85 -6.17
C ASP A 119 29.90 11.17 -6.10
N ASP A 120 29.24 11.47 -7.22
CA ASP A 120 27.81 11.72 -7.31
C ASP A 120 26.99 10.47 -6.92
N LEU A 121 27.43 9.29 -7.40
CA LEU A 121 26.80 8.02 -7.05
C LEU A 121 26.97 7.70 -5.55
N THR A 122 28.11 8.03 -4.96
CA THR A 122 28.36 7.87 -3.52
C THR A 122 27.43 8.77 -2.71
N ALA A 123 27.23 10.02 -3.12
CA ALA A 123 26.27 10.92 -2.50
C ALA A 123 24.83 10.41 -2.64
N THR A 124 24.48 9.85 -3.80
CA THR A 124 23.18 9.25 -4.08
C THR A 124 22.93 8.02 -3.18
N ILE A 125 23.92 7.15 -2.99
CA ILE A 125 23.84 5.99 -2.09
C ILE A 125 23.57 6.45 -0.67
N LYS A 126 24.33 7.42 -0.17
CA LYS A 126 24.15 7.98 1.18
C LYS A 126 22.74 8.55 1.39
N SER A 127 22.23 9.26 0.41
CA SER A 127 20.86 9.80 0.43
C SER A 127 19.81 8.68 0.42
N ALA A 128 20.00 7.66 -0.43
CA ALA A 128 19.08 6.51 -0.52
C ALA A 128 19.09 5.66 0.76
N GLU A 129 20.27 5.47 1.39
CA GLU A 129 20.39 4.76 2.67
C GLU A 129 19.71 5.53 3.82
N ALA A 130 19.87 6.85 3.86
CA ALA A 130 19.18 7.70 4.82
C ALA A 130 17.65 7.64 4.64
N ALA A 131 17.17 7.68 3.40
CA ALA A 131 15.76 7.52 3.08
C ALA A 131 15.22 6.14 3.46
N LEU A 132 15.98 5.05 3.21
CA LEU A 132 15.63 3.70 3.64
C LEU A 132 15.51 3.61 5.16
N ALA A 133 16.46 4.18 5.90
CA ALA A 133 16.43 4.17 7.37
C ALA A 133 15.22 4.94 7.92
N ALA A 134 14.88 6.07 7.33
CA ALA A 134 13.69 6.85 7.69
C ALA A 134 12.40 6.05 7.40
N GLU A 135 12.31 5.42 6.22
CA GLU A 135 11.18 4.59 5.82
C GLU A 135 10.99 3.38 6.74
N GLN A 136 12.08 2.69 7.11
CA GLN A 136 12.04 1.58 8.07
C GLN A 136 11.46 2.01 9.41
N LYS A 137 11.90 3.15 9.94
CA LYS A 137 11.39 3.68 11.21
C LYS A 137 9.92 4.05 11.13
N THR A 138 9.48 4.65 10.01
CA THR A 138 8.07 4.99 9.79
C THR A 138 7.21 3.74 9.73
N ILE A 139 7.62 2.74 8.95
CA ILE A 139 6.89 1.48 8.81
C ILE A 139 6.83 0.72 10.12
N GLU A 140 7.89 0.71 10.93
CA GLU A 140 7.88 0.07 12.24
C GLU A 140 6.84 0.72 13.17
N ALA A 141 6.75 2.05 13.17
CA ALA A 141 5.73 2.78 13.92
C ALA A 141 4.31 2.49 13.42
N GLU A 142 4.11 2.47 12.09
CA GLU A 142 2.83 2.16 11.45
C GLU A 142 2.38 0.72 11.75
N ARG A 143 3.29 -0.26 11.71
CA ARG A 143 3.02 -1.67 12.08
C ARG A 143 2.60 -1.81 13.53
N LYS A 144 3.32 -1.16 14.44
CA LYS A 144 2.98 -1.20 15.86
C LYS A 144 1.59 -0.61 16.12
N ARG A 145 1.26 0.50 15.45
CA ARG A 145 -0.08 1.11 15.53
C ARG A 145 -1.14 0.17 14.98
N LEU A 146 -0.92 -0.43 13.79
CA LEU A 146 -1.84 -1.39 13.19
C LEU A 146 -2.11 -2.59 14.11
N GLN A 147 -1.06 -3.17 14.70
CA GLN A 147 -1.20 -4.27 15.66
C GLN A 147 -2.05 -3.89 16.88
N THR A 148 -1.90 -2.65 17.37
CA THR A 148 -2.71 -2.16 18.50
C THR A 148 -4.18 -1.99 18.07
N GLU A 149 -4.44 -1.38 16.92
CA GLU A 149 -5.78 -1.20 16.36
C GLU A 149 -6.48 -2.55 16.10
N ASP A 150 -5.76 -3.51 15.55
CA ASP A 150 -6.28 -4.86 15.31
C ASP A 150 -6.60 -5.60 16.62
N ALA A 151 -5.74 -5.47 17.64
CA ALA A 151 -5.99 -6.06 18.96
C ALA A 151 -7.21 -5.43 19.66
N GLU A 152 -7.39 -4.12 19.56
CA GLU A 152 -8.57 -3.42 20.08
C GLU A 152 -9.84 -3.81 19.31
N THR A 153 -9.76 -3.92 18.00
CA THR A 153 -10.87 -4.36 17.15
C THR A 153 -11.27 -5.79 17.48
N GLN A 154 -10.32 -6.70 17.71
CA GLN A 154 -10.59 -8.08 18.11
C GLN A 154 -11.29 -8.14 19.48
N LYS A 155 -10.82 -7.36 20.46
CA LYS A 155 -11.49 -7.27 21.79
C LYS A 155 -12.92 -6.73 21.66
N SER A 156 -13.11 -5.74 20.79
CA SER A 156 -14.46 -5.21 20.49
C SER A 156 -15.36 -6.27 19.87
N LEU A 157 -14.84 -7.09 18.94
CA LEU A 157 -15.58 -8.20 18.33
C LEU A 157 -16.02 -9.24 19.37
N ASP A 158 -15.15 -9.59 20.30
CA ASP A 158 -15.47 -10.56 21.36
C ASP A 158 -16.58 -10.03 22.27
N ALA A 159 -16.52 -8.73 22.64
CA ALA A 159 -17.57 -8.07 23.41
C ALA A 159 -18.90 -8.02 22.66
N LEU A 160 -18.89 -7.59 21.39
CA LEU A 160 -20.08 -7.56 20.52
C LEU A 160 -20.68 -8.97 20.33
N GLY A 161 -19.83 -10.00 20.22
CA GLY A 161 -20.27 -11.40 20.17
C GLY A 161 -21.03 -11.82 21.42
N SER A 162 -20.55 -11.43 22.58
CA SER A 162 -21.20 -11.70 23.85
C SER A 162 -22.54 -10.98 24.01
N GLU A 163 -22.62 -9.72 23.57
CA GLU A 163 -23.86 -8.93 23.55
C GLU A 163 -24.86 -9.53 22.56
N ARG A 164 -24.40 -9.93 21.38
CA ARG A 164 -25.23 -10.60 20.37
C ARG A 164 -25.89 -11.87 20.95
N ALA A 165 -25.12 -12.69 21.66
CA ALA A 165 -25.61 -13.93 22.25
C ALA A 165 -26.73 -13.65 23.26
N LYS A 166 -26.58 -12.61 24.11
CA LYS A 166 -27.62 -12.22 25.07
C LYS A 166 -28.93 -11.75 24.39
N ILE A 167 -28.82 -11.02 23.27
CA ILE A 167 -30.03 -10.59 22.53
C ILE A 167 -30.73 -11.79 21.92
N ILE A 168 -29.98 -12.71 21.32
CA ILE A 168 -30.52 -13.92 20.70
C ILE A 168 -31.22 -14.82 21.71
N ASP A 169 -30.65 -14.99 22.90
CA ASP A 169 -31.24 -15.81 23.97
C ASP A 169 -32.61 -15.29 24.44
N GLY A 170 -32.79 -13.96 24.40
CA GLY A 170 -34.06 -13.33 24.72
C GLY A 170 -35.04 -13.17 23.56
N LEU A 171 -34.74 -13.63 22.34
CA LEU A 171 -35.56 -13.42 21.16
C LEU A 171 -36.43 -14.64 20.84
N ASP A 172 -37.67 -14.40 20.38
CA ASP A 172 -38.52 -15.50 19.89
C ASP A 172 -37.86 -16.22 18.71
N LYS A 173 -37.85 -17.57 18.72
CA LYS A 173 -37.19 -18.39 17.69
C LYS A 173 -37.71 -18.17 16.28
N ARG A 174 -38.99 -17.84 16.12
CA ARG A 174 -39.61 -17.56 14.81
C ARG A 174 -39.12 -16.21 14.30
N VAL A 175 -39.02 -15.22 15.17
CA VAL A 175 -38.52 -13.89 14.82
C VAL A 175 -37.03 -13.96 14.46
N LEU A 176 -36.24 -14.73 15.20
CA LEU A 176 -34.83 -15.01 14.86
C LEU A 176 -34.69 -15.66 13.48
N ALA A 177 -35.50 -16.66 13.17
CA ALA A 177 -35.47 -17.33 11.86
C ALA A 177 -35.79 -16.38 10.69
N ILE A 178 -36.75 -15.46 10.90
CA ILE A 178 -37.08 -14.39 9.93
C ILE A 178 -35.87 -13.45 9.75
N TYR A 179 -35.26 -13.02 10.86
CA TYR A 179 -34.08 -12.17 10.84
C TYR A 179 -32.91 -12.82 10.10
N ASP A 180 -32.54 -14.05 10.47
CA ASP A 180 -31.42 -14.77 9.87
C ASP A 180 -31.62 -15.01 8.37
N THR A 181 -32.86 -15.32 7.95
CA THR A 181 -33.20 -15.47 6.53
C THR A 181 -33.02 -14.17 5.77
N ALA A 182 -33.51 -13.06 6.33
CA ALA A 182 -33.36 -11.74 5.71
C ALA A 182 -31.89 -11.31 5.70
N TYR A 183 -31.16 -11.52 6.79
CA TYR A 183 -29.75 -11.18 6.93
C TYR A 183 -28.88 -11.91 5.88
N ALA A 184 -29.06 -13.22 5.73
CA ALA A 184 -28.30 -14.02 4.76
C ALA A 184 -28.59 -13.62 3.30
N ARG A 185 -29.87 -13.34 2.98
CA ARG A 185 -30.29 -13.03 1.60
C ARG A 185 -30.05 -11.57 1.19
N ARG A 186 -29.86 -10.66 2.14
CA ARG A 186 -29.84 -9.20 1.91
C ARG A 186 -28.54 -8.53 2.36
N GLN A 187 -27.41 -9.22 2.17
CA GLN A 187 -26.06 -8.68 2.39
C GLN A 187 -25.86 -8.14 3.81
N GLY A 188 -26.43 -8.84 4.82
CA GLY A 188 -26.23 -8.44 6.22
C GLY A 188 -27.18 -7.35 6.72
N ILE A 189 -28.22 -6.98 5.96
CA ILE A 189 -29.22 -5.98 6.38
C ILE A 189 -30.59 -6.65 6.42
N ALA A 190 -31.02 -7.05 7.61
CA ALA A 190 -32.30 -7.72 7.83
C ALA A 190 -33.42 -6.76 8.23
N VAL A 191 -33.11 -5.58 8.77
CA VAL A 191 -34.08 -4.61 9.30
C VAL A 191 -34.02 -3.32 8.48
N ALA A 192 -35.17 -2.71 8.19
CA ALA A 192 -35.27 -1.49 7.42
C ALA A 192 -36.30 -0.53 8.04
N GLU A 193 -36.02 0.75 8.05
CA GLU A 193 -36.96 1.78 8.42
C GLU A 193 -38.04 1.95 7.33
N ALA A 194 -39.29 2.11 7.74
CA ALA A 194 -40.37 2.53 6.87
C ALA A 194 -40.64 4.04 7.07
N LYS A 195 -40.30 4.84 6.07
CA LYS A 195 -40.46 6.29 6.10
C LYS A 195 -41.31 6.77 4.92
N ASP A 196 -42.26 7.64 5.16
CA ASP A 196 -43.14 8.23 4.13
C ASP A 196 -43.84 7.19 3.24
N GLY A 197 -44.18 6.02 3.83
CA GLY A 197 -44.81 4.93 3.08
C GLY A 197 -43.87 4.13 2.18
N ILE A 198 -42.54 4.27 2.35
CA ILE A 198 -41.52 3.63 1.54
C ILE A 198 -40.54 2.83 2.46
N CYS A 199 -40.11 1.65 2.03
CA CYS A 199 -39.00 0.96 2.66
C CYS A 199 -37.68 1.66 2.30
N THR A 200 -36.94 2.15 3.29
CA THR A 200 -35.73 2.98 3.06
C THR A 200 -34.58 2.24 2.40
N ILE A 201 -34.60 0.90 2.36
CA ILE A 201 -33.50 0.08 1.81
C ILE A 201 -33.80 -0.36 0.36
N CYS A 202 -35.02 -0.85 0.06
CA CYS A 202 -35.36 -1.27 -1.30
C CYS A 202 -36.12 -0.22 -2.10
N HIS A 203 -36.47 0.89 -1.47
CA HIS A 203 -37.18 2.06 -2.04
C HIS A 203 -38.53 1.73 -2.67
N VAL A 204 -39.12 0.58 -2.32
CA VAL A 204 -40.47 0.19 -2.80
C VAL A 204 -41.50 0.77 -1.88
N ARG A 205 -42.59 1.28 -2.48
CA ARG A 205 -43.74 1.82 -1.76
C ARG A 205 -44.51 0.68 -1.07
N LEU A 206 -44.78 0.86 0.21
CA LEU A 206 -45.55 -0.08 1.03
C LEU A 206 -47.03 0.11 0.77
N ARG A 207 -47.79 -0.97 0.86
CA ARG A 207 -49.28 -0.87 0.85
C ARG A 207 -49.72 -0.05 2.05
N PRO A 208 -50.76 0.77 1.93
CA PRO A 208 -51.23 1.65 3.03
C PRO A 208 -51.53 0.87 4.32
N GLN A 209 -52.09 -0.33 4.23
CA GLN A 209 -52.34 -1.18 5.39
C GLN A 209 -51.06 -1.59 6.08
N VAL A 210 -50.08 -2.12 5.30
CA VAL A 210 -48.75 -2.53 5.81
C VAL A 210 -48.05 -1.36 6.49
N PHE A 211 -48.05 -0.18 5.86
CA PHE A 211 -47.47 1.01 6.47
C PHE A 211 -48.14 1.42 7.78
N ASN A 212 -49.51 1.33 7.86
CA ASN A 212 -50.21 1.60 9.09
C ASN A 212 -49.87 0.61 10.21
N ASP A 213 -49.68 -0.68 9.88
CA ASP A 213 -49.27 -1.73 10.84
C ASP A 213 -47.86 -1.46 11.33
N VAL A 214 -46.93 -1.12 10.42
CA VAL A 214 -45.55 -0.78 10.77
C VAL A 214 -45.48 0.45 11.71
N ARG A 215 -46.32 1.47 11.48
CA ARG A 215 -46.37 2.68 12.32
C ARG A 215 -46.70 2.40 13.78
N ARG A 216 -47.41 1.33 14.07
CA ARG A 216 -47.73 0.93 15.45
C ARG A 216 -46.54 0.32 16.18
N ASN A 217 -45.64 -0.29 15.44
CA ASN A 217 -44.49 -1.02 15.99
C ASN A 217 -44.92 -2.08 17.05
N ASP A 218 -46.09 -2.68 16.89
CA ASP A 218 -46.62 -3.66 17.83
C ASP A 218 -46.53 -5.12 17.34
N ALA A 219 -46.07 -5.33 16.14
CA ALA A 219 -45.88 -6.64 15.52
C ALA A 219 -44.62 -6.68 14.60
N ILE A 220 -44.15 -7.89 14.28
CA ILE A 220 -43.10 -8.08 13.30
C ILE A 220 -43.72 -8.05 11.90
N VAL A 221 -43.45 -7.01 11.15
CA VAL A 221 -43.95 -6.80 9.78
C VAL A 221 -42.77 -6.87 8.80
N GLN A 222 -42.93 -7.61 7.70
CA GLN A 222 -41.92 -7.71 6.65
C GLN A 222 -42.32 -6.88 5.43
N CYS A 223 -41.34 -6.34 4.74
CA CYS A 223 -41.52 -5.70 3.44
C CYS A 223 -41.93 -6.72 2.38
N ASP A 224 -43.05 -6.49 1.67
CA ASP A 224 -43.54 -7.40 0.62
C ASP A 224 -42.52 -7.64 -0.50
N SER A 225 -41.67 -6.68 -0.79
CA SER A 225 -40.70 -6.73 -1.86
C SER A 225 -39.36 -7.36 -1.44
N CYS A 226 -38.76 -6.87 -0.35
CA CYS A 226 -37.40 -7.30 0.03
C CYS A 226 -37.34 -8.22 1.24
N GLN A 227 -38.46 -8.49 1.90
CA GLN A 227 -38.61 -9.38 3.06
C GLN A 227 -37.83 -8.94 4.32
N ARG A 228 -37.33 -7.70 4.36
CA ARG A 228 -36.72 -7.14 5.56
C ARG A 228 -37.78 -6.83 6.61
N ILE A 229 -37.42 -6.95 7.87
CA ILE A 229 -38.26 -6.54 9.00
C ILE A 229 -38.38 -5.01 9.00
N LEU A 230 -39.60 -4.51 9.03
CA LEU A 230 -39.85 -3.08 9.01
C LEU A 230 -40.10 -2.52 10.41
N TYR A 231 -39.60 -1.33 10.64
CA TYR A 231 -39.88 -0.52 11.83
C TYR A 231 -40.15 0.93 11.45
N PHE A 232 -40.81 1.67 12.32
CA PHE A 232 -41.11 3.09 12.11
C PHE A 232 -40.54 3.93 13.26
N VAL A 233 -39.87 5.02 12.90
CA VAL A 233 -39.38 6.02 13.85
C VAL A 233 -40.38 7.23 13.80
N PRO A 234 -41.08 7.51 14.90
CA PRO A 234 -41.93 8.70 14.95
C PRO A 234 -41.06 9.96 14.77
N VAL A 235 -41.45 10.83 13.85
CA VAL A 235 -40.82 12.16 13.71
C VAL A 235 -41.14 12.95 14.97
N THR A 236 -40.19 13.12 15.87
CA THR A 236 -40.29 14.09 16.95
C THR A 236 -40.25 15.49 16.34
N ALA A 237 -41.20 16.35 16.70
CA ALA A 237 -41.44 17.67 16.11
C ALA A 237 -40.30 18.71 16.28
N THR A 238 -39.07 18.28 16.47
CA THR A 238 -37.90 19.14 16.79
C THR A 238 -36.93 19.33 15.59
N GLN A 239 -37.32 18.87 14.38
CA GLN A 239 -36.48 19.07 13.17
C GLN A 239 -37.23 19.81 12.05
N ALA A 240 -38.18 20.67 12.39
CA ALA A 240 -38.78 21.59 11.46
C ALA A 240 -38.43 23.02 11.93
N SER A 241 -37.24 23.46 11.64
CA SER A 241 -36.83 24.89 11.66
C SER A 241 -35.67 25.07 10.72
#